data_244bb613ee59c6d3924758c536166194
#
_entry.id   244bb613ee59c6d3924758c536166194
#
_cell.length_a   1.000
_cell.length_b   1.000
_cell.length_c   1.000
_cell.angle_alpha   90.00
_cell.angle_beta   90.00
_cell.angle_gamma   90.00
#
_symmetry.space_group_name_H-M   'P 1'
#
loop_
_entity.id
_entity.type
_entity.pdbx_description
1 polymer ?
#
loop_
_entity_poly.entity_id
_entity_poly.type
_entity_poly.pdbx_seq_one_letter_code
_entity_poly.pdbx_strand_id
1 'polypeptide(L)'
;ANLQMESAYLNDNLFKKLSDKESPYWQYFDCKGDIQLGWWYHQAIYPKDVIMKAENITEEEFAETYTEPGIVTNNFDAADFIDLISEMKSSVKNEALAADLQQLMDLARMAQTTHEMQYANELYKVLHDLDYFLLRYGIEDVGQYTADAGTVGTYYGVLAVYGAEPFSAEEQTKAFGKILWDAYCFGKIEGTDHGVPDTYGQESTYFALYDVDGDGQEELLLNWTGASMADTVEYIWGYGDNGTH
;
A
#
# COMPACT_ATOMS: atom_id res chain seq x y z
N ALA A 1 -0.38 -1.93 -2.67
CA ALA A 1 -1.59 -2.75 -2.43
C ALA A 1 -2.43 -2.17 -1.28
N ASN A 2 -1.87 -1.98 -0.06
CA ASN A 2 -2.68 -1.49 1.07
C ASN A 2 -3.32 -0.12 0.79
N LEU A 3 -2.59 0.87 0.27
CA LEU A 3 -3.15 2.19 -0.05
C LEU A 3 -4.30 2.12 -1.07
N GLN A 4 -4.23 1.21 -2.04
CA GLN A 4 -5.30 0.97 -3.01
C GLN A 4 -6.54 0.38 -2.32
N MET A 5 -6.34 -0.63 -1.48
CA MET A 5 -7.42 -1.28 -0.73
C MET A 5 -8.06 -0.34 0.28
N GLU A 6 -7.26 0.46 0.99
CA GLU A 6 -7.73 1.43 1.97
C GLU A 6 -8.54 2.54 1.32
N SER A 7 -8.08 3.08 0.18
CA SER A 7 -8.83 4.06 -0.59
C SER A 7 -10.16 3.50 -1.07
N ALA A 8 -10.18 2.28 -1.61
CA ALA A 8 -11.39 1.61 -2.05
C ALA A 8 -12.35 1.34 -0.89
N TYR A 9 -11.82 0.94 0.27
CA TYR A 9 -12.62 0.69 1.48
C TYR A 9 -13.24 1.97 2.04
N LEU A 10 -12.43 3.01 2.25
CA LEU A 10 -12.86 4.23 2.94
C LEU A 10 -13.64 5.18 2.03
N ASN A 11 -13.19 5.36 0.79
CA ASN A 11 -13.72 6.38 -0.10
C ASN A 11 -14.83 5.86 -1.02
N ASP A 12 -14.69 4.63 -1.52
CA ASP A 12 -15.58 4.11 -2.56
C ASP A 12 -16.66 3.19 -2.04
N ASN A 13 -16.68 2.87 -0.74
CA ASN A 13 -17.56 1.86 -0.17
C ASN A 13 -17.50 0.53 -0.94
N LEU A 14 -16.32 0.17 -1.46
CA LEU A 14 -16.14 -1.00 -2.32
C LEU A 14 -16.67 -2.27 -1.66
N PHE A 15 -16.33 -2.50 -0.40
CA PHE A 15 -16.74 -3.74 0.29
C PHE A 15 -18.25 -3.89 0.41
N LYS A 16 -18.99 -2.78 0.55
CA LYS A 16 -20.46 -2.83 0.50
C LYS A 16 -20.97 -3.20 -0.89
N LYS A 17 -20.30 -2.72 -1.94
CA LYS A 17 -20.64 -3.05 -3.33
C LYS A 17 -20.29 -4.49 -3.69
N LEU A 18 -19.33 -5.11 -2.99
CA LEU A 18 -18.95 -6.52 -3.14
C LEU A 18 -19.85 -7.50 -2.38
N SER A 19 -20.90 -7.05 -1.71
CA SER A 19 -21.86 -7.94 -1.02
C SER A 19 -22.66 -8.84 -1.97
N ASP A 20 -22.79 -8.45 -3.23
CA ASP A 20 -23.36 -9.26 -4.30
C ASP A 20 -22.21 -9.92 -5.09
N LYS A 21 -22.23 -11.25 -5.21
CA LYS A 21 -21.21 -12.02 -5.95
C LYS A 21 -21.20 -11.72 -7.45
N GLU A 22 -22.32 -11.27 -8.00
CA GLU A 22 -22.46 -10.87 -9.40
C GLU A 22 -22.18 -9.38 -9.62
N SER A 23 -21.76 -8.67 -8.57
CA SER A 23 -21.46 -7.24 -8.66
C SER A 23 -20.33 -6.99 -9.66
N PRO A 24 -20.48 -6.01 -10.57
CA PRO A 24 -19.40 -5.65 -11.50
C PRO A 24 -18.17 -5.12 -10.78
N TYR A 25 -18.27 -4.73 -9.51
CA TYR A 25 -17.14 -4.26 -8.72
C TYR A 25 -16.14 -5.37 -8.37
N TRP A 26 -16.48 -6.65 -8.55
CA TRP A 26 -15.52 -7.75 -8.44
C TRP A 26 -14.41 -7.68 -9.49
N GLN A 27 -14.65 -6.98 -10.60
CA GLN A 27 -13.60 -6.65 -11.56
C GLN A 27 -12.42 -5.90 -10.93
N TYR A 28 -12.63 -5.26 -9.77
CA TYR A 28 -11.55 -4.67 -8.98
C TYR A 28 -10.47 -5.68 -8.59
N PHE A 29 -10.84 -6.93 -8.39
CA PHE A 29 -9.92 -8.03 -8.06
C PHE A 29 -9.52 -8.85 -9.28
N ASP A 30 -10.39 -8.96 -10.29
CA ASP A 30 -10.27 -9.92 -11.39
C ASP A 30 -9.59 -9.33 -12.62
N CYS A 31 -9.69 -8.02 -12.80
CA CYS A 31 -9.20 -7.37 -14.01
C CYS A 31 -7.78 -6.85 -13.85
N LYS A 32 -7.01 -7.08 -14.90
CA LYS A 32 -5.70 -6.51 -15.08
C LYS A 32 -5.81 -5.21 -15.88
N GLY A 33 -5.30 -4.11 -15.31
CA GLY A 33 -5.36 -2.80 -15.95
C GLY A 33 -6.62 -2.01 -15.56
N ASP A 34 -7.10 -1.17 -16.46
CA ASP A 34 -8.20 -0.24 -16.21
C ASP A 34 -9.58 -0.92 -16.20
N ILE A 35 -10.43 -0.51 -15.28
CA ILE A 35 -11.79 -1.02 -15.11
C ILE A 35 -12.78 0.09 -15.37
N GLN A 36 -13.81 -0.19 -16.18
CA GLN A 36 -14.90 0.74 -16.44
C GLN A 36 -16.06 0.45 -15.47
N LEU A 37 -16.17 1.25 -14.40
CA LEU A 37 -17.14 1.03 -13.33
C LEU A 37 -18.20 2.14 -13.18
N GLY A 38 -18.05 3.27 -13.88
CA GLY A 38 -18.95 4.41 -13.75
C GLY A 38 -18.57 5.56 -14.67
N TRP A 39 -19.10 6.75 -14.39
CA TRP A 39 -18.86 7.95 -15.17
C TRP A 39 -18.20 9.03 -14.33
N TRP A 40 -17.42 9.87 -14.99
CA TRP A 40 -16.79 11.02 -14.33
C TRP A 40 -17.83 12.06 -13.91
N TYR A 41 -17.78 12.42 -12.65
CA TYR A 41 -18.59 13.47 -12.05
C TYR A 41 -17.78 14.17 -10.97
N HIS A 42 -17.56 15.47 -11.13
CA HIS A 42 -16.71 16.27 -10.23
C HIS A 42 -15.36 15.63 -9.88
N GLN A 43 -14.67 15.07 -10.88
CA GLN A 43 -13.35 14.43 -10.77
C GLN A 43 -13.35 13.05 -10.05
N ALA A 44 -14.51 12.51 -9.75
CA ALA A 44 -14.63 11.16 -9.19
C ALA A 44 -15.50 10.28 -10.10
N ILE A 45 -15.31 8.98 -10.01
CA ILE A 45 -16.07 8.01 -10.80
C ILE A 45 -17.28 7.54 -9.99
N TYR A 46 -18.46 7.65 -10.59
CA TYR A 46 -19.72 7.28 -9.95
C TYR A 46 -20.56 6.39 -10.86
N PRO A 47 -21.40 5.49 -10.26
CA PRO A 47 -22.44 4.79 -10.98
C PRO A 47 -23.45 5.76 -11.63
N LYS A 48 -24.06 5.34 -12.73
CA LYS A 48 -25.03 6.12 -13.49
C LYS A 48 -26.17 6.66 -12.62
N ASP A 49 -26.76 5.82 -11.79
CA ASP A 49 -27.88 6.17 -10.92
C ASP A 49 -27.53 7.24 -9.88
N VAL A 50 -26.28 7.26 -9.41
CA VAL A 50 -25.79 8.27 -8.46
C VAL A 50 -25.71 9.63 -9.13
N ILE A 51 -25.15 9.69 -10.35
CA ILE A 51 -25.03 10.93 -11.10
C ILE A 51 -26.42 11.45 -11.48
N MET A 52 -27.29 10.62 -12.03
CA MET A 52 -28.66 10.99 -12.40
C MET A 52 -29.43 11.57 -11.22
N LYS A 53 -29.27 10.98 -10.04
CA LYS A 53 -29.91 11.46 -8.82
C LYS A 53 -29.32 12.80 -8.36
N ALA A 54 -28.00 12.95 -8.43
CA ALA A 54 -27.31 14.18 -7.99
C ALA A 54 -27.66 15.38 -8.88
N GLU A 55 -27.69 15.17 -10.19
CA GLU A 55 -28.03 16.19 -11.19
C GLU A 55 -29.54 16.35 -11.43
N ASN A 56 -30.34 15.44 -10.91
CA ASN A 56 -31.78 15.39 -11.16
C ASN A 56 -32.13 15.37 -12.65
N ILE A 57 -31.43 14.50 -13.40
CA ILE A 57 -31.59 14.34 -14.85
C ILE A 57 -32.23 13.01 -15.20
N THR A 58 -32.85 12.94 -16.38
CA THR A 58 -33.42 11.73 -16.94
C THR A 58 -32.38 10.84 -17.59
N GLU A 59 -32.79 9.63 -17.97
CA GLU A 59 -31.89 8.70 -18.67
C GLU A 59 -31.50 9.19 -20.06
N GLU A 60 -32.36 9.89 -20.74
CA GLU A 60 -32.12 10.52 -22.04
C GLU A 60 -31.06 11.66 -21.88
N GLU A 61 -31.27 12.54 -20.91
CA GLU A 61 -30.34 13.64 -20.62
C GLU A 61 -28.97 13.09 -20.15
N PHE A 62 -28.95 12.02 -19.38
CA PHE A 62 -27.72 11.36 -19.01
C PHE A 62 -26.97 10.83 -20.24
N ALA A 63 -27.65 10.15 -21.16
CA ALA A 63 -27.05 9.61 -22.38
C ALA A 63 -26.52 10.69 -23.33
N GLU A 64 -27.11 11.89 -23.32
CA GLU A 64 -26.62 13.04 -24.09
C GLU A 64 -25.35 13.68 -23.47
N THR A 65 -25.25 13.66 -22.14
CA THR A 65 -24.18 14.35 -21.40
C THR A 65 -23.00 13.43 -21.08
N TYR A 66 -23.27 12.17 -20.75
CA TYR A 66 -22.28 11.19 -20.28
C TYR A 66 -22.25 9.99 -21.26
N THR A 67 -21.39 10.08 -22.26
CA THR A 67 -21.36 9.10 -23.37
C THR A 67 -20.57 7.83 -23.09
N GLU A 68 -19.62 7.90 -22.13
CA GLU A 68 -18.74 6.78 -21.81
C GLU A 68 -18.60 6.58 -20.30
N PRO A 69 -18.45 5.32 -19.83
CA PRO A 69 -18.17 5.06 -18.43
C PRO A 69 -16.79 5.62 -18.02
N GLY A 70 -16.67 5.99 -16.78
CA GLY A 70 -15.39 6.35 -16.17
C GLY A 70 -14.47 5.14 -16.05
N ILE A 71 -13.19 5.40 -15.86
CA ILE A 71 -12.13 4.40 -15.77
C ILE A 71 -11.53 4.41 -14.37
N VAL A 72 -11.42 3.25 -13.74
CA VAL A 72 -10.64 3.04 -12.51
C VAL A 72 -9.27 2.50 -12.90
N THR A 73 -8.23 3.30 -12.69
CA THR A 73 -6.84 2.98 -13.09
C THR A 73 -6.03 2.27 -12.02
N ASN A 74 -6.53 2.20 -10.78
CA ASN A 74 -5.82 1.63 -9.63
C ASN A 74 -6.55 0.39 -9.08
N ASN A 75 -6.89 -0.54 -9.95
CA ASN A 75 -7.49 -1.80 -9.52
C ASN A 75 -6.48 -2.72 -8.83
N PHE A 76 -6.98 -3.59 -7.99
CA PHE A 76 -6.21 -4.64 -7.34
C PHE A 76 -6.23 -5.90 -8.23
N ASP A 77 -5.11 -6.19 -8.90
CA ASP A 77 -4.94 -7.45 -9.63
C ASP A 77 -4.44 -8.54 -8.68
N ALA A 78 -5.33 -9.49 -8.37
CA ALA A 78 -5.01 -10.57 -7.44
C ALA A 78 -3.86 -11.48 -7.94
N ALA A 79 -3.72 -11.67 -9.25
CA ALA A 79 -2.65 -12.51 -9.79
C ALA A 79 -1.28 -11.85 -9.61
N ASP A 80 -1.13 -10.59 -10.01
CA ASP A 80 0.12 -9.84 -9.85
C ASP A 80 0.47 -9.69 -8.36
N PHE A 81 -0.53 -9.47 -7.50
CA PHE A 81 -0.34 -9.42 -6.05
C PHE A 81 0.17 -10.74 -5.48
N ILE A 82 -0.43 -11.88 -5.88
CA ILE A 82 -0.01 -13.21 -5.42
C ILE A 82 1.44 -13.49 -5.83
N ASP A 83 1.82 -13.14 -7.05
CA ASP A 83 3.19 -13.34 -7.54
C ASP A 83 4.19 -12.51 -6.73
N LEU A 84 3.90 -11.23 -6.47
CA LEU A 84 4.71 -10.35 -5.64
C LEU A 84 4.89 -10.90 -4.21
N ILE A 85 3.79 -11.29 -3.55
CA ILE A 85 3.85 -11.83 -2.19
C ILE A 85 4.59 -13.17 -2.14
N SER A 86 4.47 -13.99 -3.18
CA SER A 86 5.22 -15.25 -3.30
C SER A 86 6.73 -15.02 -3.36
N GLU A 87 7.15 -14.01 -4.11
CA GLU A 87 8.55 -13.61 -4.18
C GLU A 87 9.05 -13.11 -2.82
N MET A 88 8.32 -12.19 -2.18
CA MET A 88 8.64 -11.70 -0.84
C MET A 88 8.78 -12.85 0.16
N LYS A 89 7.79 -13.76 0.20
CA LYS A 89 7.79 -14.91 1.09
C LYS A 89 9.03 -15.79 0.93
N SER A 90 9.54 -15.95 -0.29
CA SER A 90 10.73 -16.77 -0.55
C SER A 90 12.00 -16.27 0.17
N SER A 91 12.03 -14.98 0.50
CA SER A 91 13.14 -14.32 1.20
C SER A 91 12.97 -14.24 2.72
N VAL A 92 11.76 -14.52 3.23
CA VAL A 92 11.44 -14.38 4.65
C VAL A 92 11.89 -15.61 5.42
N LYS A 93 12.66 -15.41 6.52
CA LYS A 93 13.12 -16.46 7.42
C LYS A 93 12.19 -16.67 8.64
N ASN A 94 11.43 -15.65 9.01
CA ASN A 94 10.49 -15.72 10.12
C ASN A 94 9.25 -16.52 9.69
N GLU A 95 8.99 -17.65 10.36
CA GLU A 95 7.90 -18.57 10.01
C GLU A 95 6.51 -17.94 10.20
N ALA A 96 6.32 -17.11 11.22
CA ALA A 96 5.06 -16.46 11.47
C ALA A 96 4.75 -15.40 10.39
N LEU A 97 5.74 -14.58 10.01
CA LEU A 97 5.60 -13.63 8.90
C LEU A 97 5.38 -14.36 7.57
N ALA A 98 6.07 -15.49 7.34
CA ALA A 98 5.84 -16.31 6.16
C ALA A 98 4.41 -16.87 6.11
N ALA A 99 3.81 -17.18 7.28
CA ALA A 99 2.41 -17.57 7.39
C ALA A 99 1.45 -16.42 7.07
N ASP A 100 1.72 -15.21 7.54
CA ASP A 100 0.94 -14.01 7.21
C ASP A 100 0.97 -13.71 5.69
N LEU A 101 2.15 -13.81 5.07
CA LEU A 101 2.28 -13.67 3.61
C LEU A 101 1.55 -14.80 2.86
N GLN A 102 1.54 -16.02 3.37
CA GLN A 102 0.74 -17.10 2.79
C GLN A 102 -0.75 -16.81 2.90
N GLN A 103 -1.20 -16.31 4.05
CA GLN A 103 -2.59 -15.94 4.27
C GLN A 103 -3.04 -14.86 3.26
N LEU A 104 -2.21 -13.84 2.99
CA LEU A 104 -2.51 -12.84 1.97
C LEU A 104 -2.76 -13.46 0.59
N MET A 105 -1.88 -14.38 0.15
CA MET A 105 -2.05 -15.05 -1.14
C MET A 105 -3.33 -15.89 -1.19
N ASP A 106 -3.65 -16.60 -0.11
CA ASP A 106 -4.83 -17.45 -0.05
C ASP A 106 -6.12 -16.62 -0.04
N LEU A 107 -6.15 -15.53 0.72
CA LEU A 107 -7.28 -14.60 0.76
C LEU A 107 -7.50 -13.90 -0.59
N ALA A 108 -6.43 -13.44 -1.24
CA ALA A 108 -6.52 -12.84 -2.58
C ALA A 108 -7.08 -13.85 -3.60
N ARG A 109 -6.58 -15.10 -3.58
CA ARG A 109 -7.06 -16.17 -4.45
C ARG A 109 -8.51 -16.54 -4.17
N MET A 110 -8.91 -16.59 -2.89
CA MET A 110 -10.29 -16.88 -2.51
C MET A 110 -11.23 -15.73 -2.91
N ALA A 111 -10.86 -14.48 -2.70
CA ALA A 111 -11.62 -13.32 -3.12
C ALA A 111 -11.87 -13.36 -4.64
N GLN A 112 -10.83 -13.60 -5.44
CA GLN A 112 -10.92 -13.68 -6.89
C GLN A 112 -11.79 -14.84 -7.38
N THR A 113 -11.68 -16.01 -6.75
CA THR A 113 -12.33 -17.22 -7.28
C THR A 113 -13.76 -17.41 -6.80
N THR A 114 -14.11 -16.87 -5.63
CA THR A 114 -15.43 -17.11 -5.02
C THR A 114 -16.34 -15.89 -5.01
N HIS A 115 -15.80 -14.70 -5.23
CA HIS A 115 -16.50 -13.42 -5.07
C HIS A 115 -17.24 -13.33 -3.73
N GLU A 116 -16.58 -13.75 -2.66
CA GLU A 116 -17.13 -13.61 -1.30
C GLU A 116 -16.46 -12.46 -0.58
N MET A 117 -17.27 -11.45 -0.24
CA MET A 117 -16.83 -10.20 0.40
C MET A 117 -15.98 -10.43 1.64
N GLN A 118 -16.22 -11.50 2.38
CA GLN A 118 -15.45 -11.83 3.58
C GLN A 118 -13.96 -11.95 3.28
N TYR A 119 -13.55 -12.56 2.17
CA TYR A 119 -12.14 -12.73 1.82
C TYR A 119 -11.48 -11.40 1.43
N ALA A 120 -12.19 -10.53 0.74
CA ALA A 120 -11.70 -9.18 0.47
C ALA A 120 -11.52 -8.36 1.75
N ASN A 121 -12.46 -8.48 2.70
CA ASN A 121 -12.40 -7.80 3.99
C ASN A 121 -11.26 -8.35 4.88
N GLU A 122 -11.08 -9.67 4.93
CA GLU A 122 -9.96 -10.27 5.66
C GLU A 122 -8.61 -9.90 5.02
N LEU A 123 -8.52 -9.92 3.67
CA LEU A 123 -7.34 -9.47 2.94
C LEU A 123 -6.95 -8.03 3.31
N TYR A 124 -7.94 -7.13 3.35
CA TYR A 124 -7.72 -5.75 3.76
C TYR A 124 -7.14 -5.65 5.18
N LYS A 125 -7.69 -6.39 6.15
CA LYS A 125 -7.22 -6.36 7.54
C LYS A 125 -5.76 -6.82 7.66
N VAL A 126 -5.41 -7.91 6.99
CA VAL A 126 -4.03 -8.41 7.02
C VAL A 126 -3.07 -7.43 6.36
N LEU A 127 -3.43 -6.85 5.21
CA LEU A 127 -2.63 -5.82 4.55
C LEU A 127 -2.46 -4.57 5.43
N HIS A 128 -3.54 -4.12 6.06
CA HIS A 128 -3.53 -2.98 6.96
C HIS A 128 -2.56 -3.20 8.12
N ASP A 129 -2.69 -4.31 8.82
CA ASP A 129 -1.86 -4.58 9.99
C ASP A 129 -0.39 -4.79 9.60
N LEU A 130 -0.10 -5.44 8.48
CA LEU A 130 1.27 -5.55 7.97
C LEU A 130 1.87 -4.20 7.60
N ASP A 131 1.09 -3.34 6.94
CA ASP A 131 1.58 -2.03 6.52
C ASP A 131 1.85 -1.11 7.71
N TYR A 132 0.93 -1.04 8.64
CA TYR A 132 1.04 -0.11 9.76
C TYR A 132 1.88 -0.64 10.92
N PHE A 133 1.76 -1.92 11.28
CA PHE A 133 2.29 -2.43 12.53
C PHE A 133 3.53 -3.32 12.39
N LEU A 134 3.90 -3.74 11.19
CA LEU A 134 5.11 -4.56 11.05
C LEU A 134 6.38 -3.79 11.42
N LEU A 135 6.51 -2.53 10.96
CA LEU A 135 7.73 -1.73 11.14
C LEU A 135 7.50 -0.32 11.67
N ARG A 136 6.28 0.24 11.56
CA ARG A 136 6.06 1.68 11.79
C ARG A 136 5.51 2.03 13.15
N TYR A 137 4.51 1.31 13.61
CA TYR A 137 3.76 1.63 14.82
C TYR A 137 3.69 0.46 15.76
N GLY A 138 3.60 0.74 17.08
CA GLY A 138 3.16 -0.21 18.07
C GLY A 138 1.65 -0.21 18.24
N ILE A 139 1.11 -1.20 18.93
CA ILE A 139 -0.32 -1.27 19.26
C ILE A 139 -0.72 -0.09 20.15
N GLU A 140 0.21 0.44 20.94
CA GLU A 140 0.07 1.61 21.80
C GLU A 140 -0.15 2.91 21.03
N ASP A 141 0.23 2.96 19.75
CA ASP A 141 0.08 4.15 18.90
C ASP A 141 -1.32 4.29 18.31
N VAL A 142 -2.18 3.27 18.45
CA VAL A 142 -3.54 3.30 17.92
C VAL A 142 -4.34 4.45 18.53
N GLY A 143 -4.88 5.30 17.67
CA GLY A 143 -5.61 6.49 18.05
C GLY A 143 -4.73 7.68 18.49
N GLN A 144 -3.40 7.52 18.49
CA GLN A 144 -2.47 8.61 18.77
C GLN A 144 -2.08 9.32 17.47
N TYR A 145 -1.77 10.61 17.59
CA TYR A 145 -1.19 11.36 16.48
C TYR A 145 0.31 11.04 16.40
N THR A 146 0.71 10.48 15.28
CA THR A 146 2.10 10.05 15.05
C THR A 146 2.95 11.16 14.43
N ALA A 147 4.28 11.00 14.48
CA ALA A 147 5.22 11.93 13.85
C ALA A 147 5.04 12.03 12.32
N ASP A 148 4.47 11.02 11.70
CA ASP A 148 4.19 10.96 10.26
C ASP A 148 2.96 11.80 9.84
N ALA A 149 2.47 12.66 10.75
CA ALA A 149 1.28 13.51 10.54
C ALA A 149 -0.01 12.72 10.27
N GLY A 150 -0.09 11.49 10.73
CA GLY A 150 -1.25 10.62 10.60
C GLY A 150 -1.68 10.03 11.94
N THR A 151 -2.87 9.46 11.93
CA THR A 151 -3.40 8.68 13.05
C THR A 151 -3.82 7.33 12.49
N VAL A 152 -3.19 6.25 12.97
CA VAL A 152 -3.70 4.92 12.70
C VAL A 152 -4.88 4.65 13.64
N GLY A 153 -6.08 4.46 13.06
CA GLY A 153 -7.32 4.39 13.83
C GLY A 153 -7.65 3.01 14.37
N THR A 154 -7.06 1.96 13.83
CA THR A 154 -7.46 0.59 14.09
C THR A 154 -6.27 -0.35 14.06
N TYR A 155 -6.24 -1.30 14.97
CA TYR A 155 -5.44 -2.51 14.93
C TYR A 155 -6.38 -3.71 14.89
N TYR A 156 -6.29 -4.53 13.85
CA TYR A 156 -7.21 -5.67 13.68
C TYR A 156 -6.75 -6.92 14.44
N GLY A 157 -5.45 -7.03 14.74
CA GLY A 157 -4.90 -8.15 15.50
C GLY A 157 -4.92 -9.47 14.75
N VAL A 158 -4.77 -9.44 13.43
CA VAL A 158 -4.91 -10.61 12.55
C VAL A 158 -3.58 -11.25 12.15
N LEU A 159 -2.44 -10.66 12.54
CA LEU A 159 -1.12 -11.16 12.16
C LEU A 159 -0.64 -12.30 13.07
N ALA A 160 -0.19 -13.39 12.48
CA ALA A 160 0.46 -14.50 13.19
C ALA A 160 1.79 -14.07 13.82
N VAL A 161 2.49 -13.14 13.19
CA VAL A 161 3.76 -12.61 13.68
C VAL A 161 3.62 -11.93 15.05
N TYR A 162 2.45 -11.39 15.38
CA TYR A 162 2.17 -10.83 16.71
C TYR A 162 1.63 -11.85 17.73
N GLY A 163 1.20 -13.01 17.28
CA GLY A 163 0.78 -14.11 18.15
C GLY A 163 1.91 -15.04 18.58
N ALA A 164 2.99 -15.06 17.81
CA ALA A 164 4.28 -15.58 18.23
C ALA A 164 5.01 -14.47 19.01
N GLU A 165 6.01 -14.76 19.83
CA GLU A 165 6.86 -13.75 20.52
C GLU A 165 7.02 -12.47 19.66
N PRO A 166 6.92 -11.27 20.24
CA PRO A 166 6.86 -10.02 19.45
C PRO A 166 7.97 -10.01 18.40
N PHE A 167 7.59 -9.82 17.15
CA PHE A 167 8.56 -9.64 16.08
C PHE A 167 9.40 -8.40 16.42
N SER A 168 10.57 -8.64 17.00
CA SER A 168 11.57 -7.59 17.12
C SER A 168 12.38 -7.63 15.83
N ALA A 169 11.98 -6.85 14.83
CA ALA A 169 12.96 -6.41 13.85
C ALA A 169 14.11 -5.80 14.64
N GLU A 170 15.34 -6.14 14.30
CA GLU A 170 16.49 -5.47 14.88
C GLU A 170 16.29 -3.96 14.79
N GLU A 171 16.63 -3.22 15.80
CA GLU A 171 16.43 -1.76 15.87
C GLU A 171 16.96 -1.05 14.62
N GLN A 172 18.08 -1.54 14.07
CA GLN A 172 18.63 -1.13 12.79
C GLN A 172 17.64 -1.26 11.63
N THR A 173 16.96 -2.44 11.51
CA THR A 173 15.99 -2.68 10.44
C THR A 173 14.80 -1.74 10.55
N LYS A 174 14.35 -1.44 11.77
CA LYS A 174 13.26 -0.48 12.01
C LYS A 174 13.69 0.94 11.60
N ALA A 175 14.90 1.34 11.99
CA ALA A 175 15.43 2.66 11.70
C ALA A 175 15.59 2.87 10.18
N PHE A 176 16.18 1.90 9.49
CA PHE A 176 16.32 1.96 8.03
C PHE A 176 14.98 1.88 7.30
N GLY A 177 14.07 1.04 7.78
CA GLY A 177 12.72 0.95 7.27
C GLY A 177 11.97 2.29 7.35
N LYS A 178 12.16 3.03 8.45
CA LYS A 178 11.58 4.37 8.61
C LYS A 178 12.15 5.37 7.60
N ILE A 179 13.46 5.39 7.41
CA ILE A 179 14.11 6.28 6.43
C ILE A 179 13.58 6.02 5.01
N LEU A 180 13.52 4.75 4.61
CA LEU A 180 13.00 4.36 3.30
C LEU A 180 11.52 4.70 3.15
N TRP A 181 10.73 4.52 4.20
CA TRP A 181 9.32 4.86 4.19
C TRP A 181 9.08 6.37 4.06
N ASP A 182 9.82 7.18 4.82
CA ASP A 182 9.73 8.64 4.76
C ASP A 182 10.12 9.14 3.36
N ALA A 183 11.18 8.55 2.77
CA ALA A 183 11.59 8.86 1.41
C ALA A 183 10.48 8.49 0.39
N TYR A 184 9.91 7.30 0.50
CA TYR A 184 8.92 6.79 -0.45
C TYR A 184 7.56 7.49 -0.32
N CYS A 185 7.03 7.65 0.89
CA CYS A 185 5.67 8.17 1.10
C CYS A 185 5.58 9.69 1.13
N PHE A 186 6.62 10.35 1.65
CA PHE A 186 6.58 11.80 1.90
C PHE A 186 7.63 12.56 1.10
N GLY A 187 8.44 11.87 0.31
CA GLY A 187 9.53 12.48 -0.42
C GLY A 187 10.59 13.12 0.48
N LYS A 188 10.71 12.68 1.73
CA LYS A 188 11.66 13.23 2.71
C LYS A 188 12.86 12.32 2.85
N ILE A 189 14.05 12.90 2.81
CA ILE A 189 15.30 12.21 3.09
C ILE A 189 15.84 12.76 4.41
N GLU A 190 15.92 11.89 5.44
CA GLU A 190 16.32 12.25 6.79
C GLU A 190 17.73 12.91 6.79
N GLY A 191 17.88 13.98 7.56
CA GLY A 191 19.12 14.71 7.67
C GLY A 191 19.46 15.64 6.50
N THR A 192 18.53 15.82 5.56
CA THR A 192 18.75 16.67 4.38
C THR A 192 17.58 17.63 4.13
N ASP A 193 17.84 18.67 3.33
CA ASP A 193 16.81 19.56 2.79
C ASP A 193 16.22 19.04 1.46
N HIS A 194 16.70 17.88 1.00
CA HIS A 194 16.24 17.28 -0.23
C HIS A 194 14.98 16.45 -0.01
N GLY A 195 13.99 16.65 -0.88
CA GLY A 195 12.85 15.74 -1.02
C GLY A 195 13.08 14.78 -2.19
N VAL A 196 12.48 13.61 -2.16
CA VAL A 196 12.42 12.75 -3.33
C VAL A 196 11.55 13.47 -4.37
N PRO A 197 12.02 13.68 -5.61
CA PRO A 197 11.23 14.31 -6.65
C PRO A 197 9.93 13.54 -6.87
N ASP A 198 8.83 14.27 -7.08
CA ASP A 198 7.57 13.66 -7.45
C ASP A 198 7.69 12.89 -8.78
N THR A 199 6.91 11.87 -8.95
CA THR A 199 6.69 10.96 -10.10
C THR A 199 7.90 10.56 -10.96
N TYR A 200 8.78 11.46 -11.36
CA TYR A 200 9.95 11.12 -12.20
C TYR A 200 11.19 10.70 -11.40
N GLY A 201 11.33 11.14 -10.17
CA GLY A 201 12.48 10.81 -9.34
C GLY A 201 12.30 9.51 -8.56
N GLN A 202 11.08 9.09 -8.27
CA GLN A 202 10.82 7.82 -7.57
C GLN A 202 11.26 6.60 -8.37
N GLU A 203 11.08 6.61 -9.69
CA GLU A 203 11.52 5.52 -10.58
C GLU A 203 13.04 5.40 -10.69
N SER A 204 13.77 6.42 -10.28
CA SER A 204 15.24 6.49 -10.36
C SER A 204 15.92 6.47 -9.00
N THR A 205 15.16 6.31 -7.92
CA THR A 205 15.68 6.24 -6.55
C THR A 205 15.81 4.78 -6.14
N TYR A 206 17.02 4.35 -5.81
CA TYR A 206 17.33 2.97 -5.45
C TYR A 206 17.98 2.93 -4.08
N PHE A 207 17.83 1.81 -3.39
CA PHE A 207 18.53 1.57 -2.15
C PHE A 207 19.25 0.22 -2.15
N ALA A 208 20.24 0.11 -1.30
CA ALA A 208 20.95 -1.13 -1.00
C ALA A 208 21.32 -1.18 0.48
N LEU A 209 21.49 -2.38 1.00
CA LEU A 209 22.16 -2.63 2.26
C LEU A 209 23.54 -3.22 1.94
N TYR A 210 24.59 -2.62 2.49
CA TYR A 210 25.97 -3.03 2.23
C TYR A 210 26.89 -2.60 3.36
N ASP A 211 27.76 -3.50 3.79
CA ASP A 211 28.82 -3.22 4.76
C ASP A 211 29.91 -2.42 4.06
N VAL A 212 29.84 -1.08 4.19
CA VAL A 212 30.70 -0.14 3.48
C VAL A 212 32.07 -0.03 4.13
N ASP A 213 32.14 -0.10 5.46
CA ASP A 213 33.36 0.10 6.22
C ASP A 213 34.02 -1.20 6.68
N GLY A 214 33.37 -2.35 6.48
CA GLY A 214 33.90 -3.66 6.77
C GLY A 214 33.83 -4.05 8.24
N ASP A 215 32.94 -3.44 9.02
CA ASP A 215 32.77 -3.71 10.44
C ASP A 215 31.85 -4.90 10.73
N GLY A 216 31.18 -5.42 9.70
CA GLY A 216 30.29 -6.56 9.75
C GLY A 216 28.83 -6.17 9.96
N GLN A 217 28.51 -4.88 9.99
CA GLN A 217 27.13 -4.38 9.93
C GLN A 217 26.88 -3.76 8.54
N GLU A 218 25.64 -3.83 8.09
CA GLU A 218 25.26 -3.24 6.80
C GLU A 218 24.76 -1.82 7.00
N GLU A 219 25.23 -0.88 6.18
CA GLU A 219 24.71 0.47 6.06
C GLU A 219 23.55 0.49 5.05
N LEU A 220 22.63 1.44 5.26
CA LEU A 220 21.63 1.80 4.27
C LEU A 220 22.19 2.81 3.28
N LEU A 221 22.29 2.44 2.03
CA LEU A 221 22.64 3.32 0.92
C LEU A 221 21.38 3.70 0.16
N LEU A 222 21.15 4.98 -0.05
CA LEU A 222 20.06 5.50 -0.87
C LEU A 222 20.65 6.36 -1.98
N ASN A 223 20.48 5.91 -3.22
CA ASN A 223 20.81 6.68 -4.41
C ASN A 223 19.61 7.53 -4.80
N TRP A 224 19.72 8.84 -4.56
CA TRP A 224 18.71 9.81 -4.96
C TRP A 224 19.09 10.42 -6.30
N THR A 225 18.18 10.37 -7.25
CA THR A 225 18.36 11.00 -8.56
C THR A 225 17.33 12.11 -8.72
N GLY A 226 17.81 13.34 -8.80
CA GLY A 226 16.99 14.52 -9.07
C GLY A 226 16.53 14.60 -10.54
N ALA A 227 16.08 15.80 -10.94
CA ALA A 227 15.55 16.04 -12.28
C ALA A 227 16.58 15.89 -13.41
N SER A 228 17.86 15.73 -13.10
CA SER A 228 18.92 15.51 -14.09
C SER A 228 19.99 14.56 -13.55
N MET A 229 20.72 13.91 -14.46
CA MET A 229 21.86 13.05 -14.08
C MET A 229 23.00 13.80 -13.32
N ALA A 230 22.98 15.12 -13.35
CA ALA A 230 23.93 15.95 -12.60
C ALA A 230 23.51 16.10 -11.12
N ASP A 231 22.29 15.73 -10.77
CA ASP A 231 21.71 15.88 -9.43
C ASP A 231 21.59 14.52 -8.70
N THR A 232 22.45 13.57 -9.04
CA THR A 232 22.50 12.29 -8.33
C THR A 232 23.30 12.45 -7.05
N VAL A 233 22.68 12.08 -5.92
CA VAL A 233 23.31 12.12 -4.60
C VAL A 233 23.15 10.74 -3.94
N GLU A 234 24.22 10.27 -3.32
CA GLU A 234 24.18 9.05 -2.51
C GLU A 234 24.19 9.44 -1.03
N TYR A 235 23.22 8.88 -0.31
CA TYR A 235 23.13 9.00 1.14
C TYR A 235 23.50 7.66 1.77
N ILE A 236 24.23 7.70 2.87
CA ILE A 236 24.64 6.51 3.61
C ILE A 236 24.30 6.75 5.08
N TRP A 237 23.59 5.78 5.66
CA TRP A 237 23.30 5.77 7.10
C TRP A 237 23.84 4.51 7.73
N GLY A 238 24.69 4.71 8.73
CA GLY A 238 25.07 3.67 9.67
C GLY A 238 24.07 3.56 10.82
N TYR A 239 24.19 2.51 11.60
CA TYR A 239 23.42 2.30 12.81
C TYR A 239 24.35 1.96 13.98
N GLY A 240 24.29 2.68 15.07
CA GLY A 240 25.10 2.48 16.25
C GLY A 240 24.33 2.68 17.55
N ASP A 241 25.04 2.73 18.67
CA ASP A 241 24.47 2.84 20.03
C ASP A 241 23.54 4.06 20.23
N ASN A 242 23.63 5.07 19.37
CA ASN A 242 22.82 6.29 19.41
C ASN A 242 21.77 6.35 18.29
N GLY A 243 21.48 5.25 17.61
CA GLY A 243 20.59 5.17 16.46
C GLY A 243 21.30 5.41 15.12
N THR A 244 20.58 5.86 14.11
CA THR A 244 21.11 6.19 12.78
C THR A 244 22.03 7.43 12.82
N HIS A 245 23.09 7.44 12.03
CA HIS A 245 24.04 8.53 11.90
C HIS A 245 24.57 8.69 10.48
#